data_4542eb2b1fe396c93fcc01646530c1cf
#
_entry.id   4542eb2b1fe396c93fcc01646530c1cf
#
_cell.length_a   1.000
_cell.length_b   1.000
_cell.length_c   1.000
_cell.angle_alpha   90.00
_cell.angle_beta   90.00
_cell.angle_gamma   90.00
#
_symmetry.space_group_name_H-M   'P 1'
#
loop_
_entity.id
_entity.type
_entity.pdbx_description
1 polymer ?
#
loop_
_entity_poly.entity_id
_entity_poly.type
_entity_poly.pdbx_seq_one_letter_code
_entity_poly.pdbx_strand_id
1 'polypeptide(L)'
;PLQDVYTVPFFSEKFCSVLLDEMHNLEQHFGFNPNPEEDNLRQIPEITFQDNCPQIFHSLMQTIYTIGNPIFLNIWNRHVDSGGIQIANYNLRDKKQGAWHHDASADISMVVPLNTGDYQGGGTEFLKRGTVEPLPTGHALIFPSFTHMHRGLAVESGNRYLLVFWLKCNEE
;
A
#
# COMPACT_ATOMS: atom_id res chain seq x y z
N PRO A 1 -8.92 3.97 -18.49
CA PRO A 1 -7.75 4.26 -17.63
C PRO A 1 -8.00 5.56 -16.87
N LEU A 2 -7.67 5.57 -15.56
CA LEU A 2 -7.74 6.79 -14.74
C LEU A 2 -6.48 7.61 -15.03
N GLN A 3 -6.60 8.94 -15.06
CA GLN A 3 -5.46 9.81 -15.32
C GLN A 3 -4.41 9.68 -14.20
N ASP A 4 -3.16 9.46 -14.60
CA ASP A 4 -1.99 9.29 -13.74
C ASP A 4 -2.11 8.17 -12.68
N VAL A 5 -2.99 7.19 -12.94
CA VAL A 5 -3.12 5.97 -12.14
C VAL A 5 -2.71 4.78 -12.99
N TYR A 6 -1.69 4.05 -12.54
CA TYR A 6 -1.08 2.96 -13.30
C TYR A 6 -1.11 1.66 -12.52
N THR A 7 -1.12 0.55 -13.23
CA THR A 7 -1.03 -0.78 -12.65
C THR A 7 0.09 -1.56 -13.32
N VAL A 8 0.93 -2.21 -12.53
CA VAL A 8 2.05 -3.02 -13.04
C VAL A 8 2.19 -4.32 -12.25
N PRO A 9 2.49 -5.47 -12.88
CA PRO A 9 2.96 -6.65 -12.16
C PRO A 9 4.28 -6.30 -11.46
N PHE A 10 4.36 -6.44 -10.13
CA PHE A 10 5.55 -5.99 -9.38
C PHE A 10 6.17 -7.11 -8.55
N PHE A 11 5.37 -7.83 -7.76
CA PHE A 11 5.80 -8.98 -6.98
C PHE A 11 5.14 -10.27 -7.48
N SER A 12 5.85 -11.39 -7.34
CA SER A 12 5.25 -12.70 -7.60
C SER A 12 4.26 -13.09 -6.49
N GLU A 13 3.27 -13.91 -6.81
CA GLU A 13 2.34 -14.48 -5.82
C GLU A 13 3.08 -15.22 -4.71
N LYS A 14 4.15 -15.96 -5.06
CA LYS A 14 4.98 -16.65 -4.09
C LYS A 14 5.65 -15.68 -3.10
N PHE A 15 6.17 -14.54 -3.57
CA PHE A 15 6.73 -13.53 -2.70
C PHE A 15 5.67 -12.95 -1.76
N CYS A 16 4.49 -12.63 -2.30
CA CYS A 16 3.37 -12.12 -1.51
C CYS A 16 2.93 -13.10 -0.43
N SER A 17 2.85 -14.39 -0.74
CA SER A 17 2.53 -15.44 0.24
C SER A 17 3.55 -15.52 1.36
N VAL A 18 4.85 -15.54 1.04
CA VAL A 18 5.93 -15.58 2.05
C VAL A 18 5.92 -14.34 2.93
N LEU A 19 5.71 -13.16 2.32
CA LEU A 19 5.62 -11.91 3.08
C LEU A 19 4.39 -11.91 4.00
N LEU A 20 3.25 -12.44 3.54
CA LEU A 20 2.04 -12.54 4.34
C LEU A 20 2.20 -13.51 5.53
N ASP A 21 2.88 -14.65 5.33
CA ASP A 21 3.22 -15.58 6.42
C ASP A 21 4.08 -14.89 7.49
N GLU A 22 5.09 -14.11 7.06
CA GLU A 22 5.92 -13.34 7.98
C GLU A 22 5.11 -12.25 8.69
N MET A 23 4.16 -11.64 8.01
CA MET A 23 3.26 -10.66 8.63
C MET A 23 2.37 -11.25 9.71
N HIS A 24 1.87 -12.46 9.52
CA HIS A 24 1.12 -13.17 10.57
C HIS A 24 1.98 -13.45 11.79
N ASN A 25 3.27 -13.76 11.59
CA ASN A 25 4.23 -13.90 12.71
C ASN A 25 4.42 -12.56 13.45
N LEU A 26 4.59 -11.47 12.72
CA LEU A 26 4.77 -10.13 13.30
C LEU A 26 3.50 -9.65 14.02
N GLU A 27 2.32 -9.92 13.46
CA GLU A 27 1.04 -9.62 14.09
C GLU A 27 0.90 -10.29 15.47
N GLN A 28 1.36 -11.55 15.58
CA GLN A 28 1.37 -12.26 16.86
C GLN A 28 2.30 -11.62 17.90
N HIS A 29 3.39 -10.98 17.46
CA HIS A 29 4.39 -10.38 18.35
C HIS A 29 4.08 -8.91 18.69
N PHE A 30 3.68 -8.13 17.71
CA PHE A 30 3.52 -6.67 17.84
C PHE A 30 2.06 -6.21 17.85
N GLY A 31 1.14 -7.02 17.30
CA GLY A 31 -0.23 -6.60 16.99
C GLY A 31 -0.29 -5.57 15.85
N PHE A 32 -1.46 -5.35 15.29
CA PHE A 32 -1.73 -4.18 14.47
C PHE A 32 -2.07 -3.01 15.39
N ASN A 33 -1.16 -2.05 15.50
CA ASN A 33 -1.38 -0.87 16.32
C ASN A 33 -2.09 0.22 15.52
N PRO A 34 -3.16 0.83 16.08
CA PRO A 34 -3.60 2.12 15.59
C PRO A 34 -2.50 3.14 15.89
N ASN A 35 -2.10 3.95 14.91
CA ASN A 35 -1.17 5.05 15.14
C ASN A 35 -1.82 6.04 16.14
N PRO A 36 -1.22 6.32 17.31
CA PRO A 36 -1.82 7.17 18.33
C PRO A 36 -1.97 8.64 17.90
N GLU A 37 -1.29 9.06 16.81
CA GLU A 37 -1.33 10.43 16.30
C GLU A 37 -2.49 10.68 15.34
N GLU A 38 -3.15 9.62 14.83
CA GLU A 38 -4.29 9.74 13.93
C GLU A 38 -5.62 9.42 14.64
N ASP A 39 -6.69 10.03 14.14
CA ASP A 39 -8.05 9.75 14.60
C ASP A 39 -8.39 8.26 14.42
N ASN A 40 -8.44 7.52 15.53
CA ASN A 40 -8.70 6.07 15.59
C ASN A 40 -9.93 5.61 14.78
N LEU A 41 -10.85 6.53 14.47
CA LEU A 41 -12.03 6.22 13.65
C LEU A 41 -11.72 6.12 12.15
N ARG A 42 -10.58 6.62 11.70
CA ARG A 42 -10.23 6.74 10.27
C ARG A 42 -9.12 5.80 9.85
N GLN A 43 -8.32 5.31 10.78
CA GLN A 43 -7.14 4.52 10.47
C GLN A 43 -7.46 3.05 10.22
N ILE A 44 -6.80 2.48 9.21
CA ILE A 44 -6.76 1.05 8.98
C ILE A 44 -5.67 0.45 9.89
N PRO A 45 -5.93 -0.68 10.57
CA PRO A 45 -4.89 -1.38 11.33
C PRO A 45 -3.65 -1.64 10.48
N GLU A 46 -2.48 -1.27 10.99
CA GLU A 46 -1.23 -1.30 10.22
C GLU A 46 -0.03 -1.76 11.06
N ILE A 47 0.99 -2.27 10.36
CA ILE A 47 2.35 -2.50 10.91
C ILE A 47 3.32 -1.77 9.99
N THR A 48 4.10 -0.83 10.55
CA THR A 48 5.18 -0.13 9.86
C THR A 48 6.45 -0.98 9.87
N PHE A 49 7.10 -1.11 8.71
CA PHE A 49 8.31 -1.94 8.60
C PHE A 49 9.58 -1.24 9.09
N GLN A 50 9.71 0.06 8.85
CA GLN A 50 10.89 0.81 9.24
C GLN A 50 11.18 0.71 10.75
N ASP A 51 10.13 0.64 11.56
CA ASP A 51 10.23 0.59 13.02
C ASP A 51 10.29 -0.84 13.57
N ASN A 52 9.54 -1.75 12.95
CA ASN A 52 9.34 -3.10 13.47
C ASN A 52 10.22 -4.17 12.79
N CYS A 53 10.58 -3.97 11.52
CA CYS A 53 11.33 -4.93 10.70
C CYS A 53 12.29 -4.27 9.73
N PRO A 54 13.36 -3.60 10.22
CA PRO A 54 14.25 -2.82 9.37
C PRO A 54 14.93 -3.64 8.26
N GLN A 55 15.18 -4.94 8.44
CA GLN A 55 15.76 -5.79 7.39
C GLN A 55 14.79 -5.97 6.21
N ILE A 56 13.50 -6.22 6.49
CA ILE A 56 12.46 -6.33 5.45
C ILE A 56 12.28 -4.97 4.77
N PHE A 57 12.23 -3.90 5.57
CA PHE A 57 12.17 -2.53 5.06
C PHE A 57 13.28 -2.24 4.05
N HIS A 58 14.54 -2.49 4.41
CA HIS A 58 15.68 -2.25 3.52
C HIS A 58 15.60 -3.10 2.25
N SER A 59 15.21 -4.36 2.34
CA SER A 59 15.07 -5.25 1.18
C SER A 59 13.98 -4.76 0.21
N LEU A 60 12.84 -4.33 0.74
CA LEU A 60 11.75 -3.77 -0.06
C LEU A 60 12.15 -2.44 -0.68
N MET A 61 12.82 -1.54 0.05
CA MET A 61 13.32 -0.28 -0.51
C MET A 61 14.39 -0.51 -1.59
N GLN A 62 15.27 -1.51 -1.44
CA GLN A 62 16.18 -1.90 -2.52
C GLN A 62 15.43 -2.33 -3.79
N THR A 63 14.32 -3.01 -3.66
CA THR A 63 13.47 -3.37 -4.82
C THR A 63 12.87 -2.12 -5.46
N ILE A 64 12.43 -1.13 -4.66
CA ILE A 64 11.98 0.17 -5.18
C ILE A 64 13.11 0.88 -5.93
N TYR A 65 14.33 0.93 -5.38
CA TYR A 65 15.45 1.61 -6.03
C TYR A 65 15.88 0.94 -7.34
N THR A 66 15.85 -0.38 -7.41
CA THR A 66 16.35 -1.13 -8.57
C THR A 66 15.29 -1.40 -9.65
N ILE A 67 14.03 -1.62 -9.25
CA ILE A 67 12.93 -1.98 -10.16
C ILE A 67 11.92 -0.83 -10.27
N GLY A 68 11.56 -0.20 -9.16
CA GLY A 68 10.58 0.88 -9.12
C GLY A 68 11.07 2.14 -9.82
N ASN A 69 12.29 2.61 -9.54
CA ASN A 69 12.83 3.83 -10.13
C ASN A 69 12.84 3.86 -11.66
N PRO A 70 13.23 2.81 -12.39
CA PRO A 70 13.07 2.79 -13.85
C PRO A 70 11.63 3.02 -14.31
N ILE A 71 10.63 2.53 -13.58
CA ILE A 71 9.21 2.73 -13.88
C ILE A 71 8.80 4.19 -13.62
N PHE A 72 9.13 4.72 -12.44
CA PHE A 72 8.78 6.09 -12.05
C PHE A 72 9.46 7.15 -12.93
N LEU A 73 10.72 6.92 -13.33
CA LEU A 73 11.43 7.76 -14.29
C LEU A 73 10.73 7.78 -15.66
N ASN A 74 10.27 6.64 -16.15
CA ASN A 74 9.54 6.57 -17.43
C ASN A 74 8.17 7.25 -17.38
N ILE A 75 7.45 7.17 -16.25
CA ILE A 75 6.09 7.70 -16.15
C ILE A 75 6.11 9.21 -15.86
N TRP A 76 6.91 9.63 -14.85
CA TRP A 76 6.83 10.98 -14.30
C TRP A 76 8.17 11.74 -14.28
N ASN A 77 9.26 11.15 -14.78
CA ASN A 77 10.62 11.68 -14.62
C ASN A 77 10.98 11.94 -13.16
N ARG A 78 10.60 11.03 -12.25
CA ARG A 78 10.84 11.12 -10.82
C ARG A 78 11.74 9.99 -10.35
N HIS A 79 12.65 10.30 -9.43
CA HIS A 79 13.57 9.34 -8.81
C HIS A 79 13.29 9.28 -7.30
N VAL A 80 12.92 8.11 -6.80
CA VAL A 80 12.68 7.85 -5.38
C VAL A 80 14.01 7.61 -4.67
N ASP A 81 14.21 8.29 -3.54
CA ASP A 81 15.39 8.15 -2.67
C ASP A 81 15.07 7.67 -1.26
N SER A 82 13.83 7.83 -0.82
CA SER A 82 13.39 7.48 0.53
C SER A 82 11.91 7.11 0.55
N GLY A 83 11.41 6.69 1.70
CA GLY A 83 10.00 6.37 1.86
C GLY A 83 9.69 5.64 3.15
N GLY A 84 8.40 5.34 3.34
CA GLY A 84 7.87 4.49 4.39
C GLY A 84 7.13 3.30 3.79
N ILE A 85 7.09 2.20 4.51
CA ILE A 85 6.39 0.97 4.10
C ILE A 85 5.58 0.44 5.25
N GLN A 86 4.34 0.05 4.96
CA GLN A 86 3.49 -0.61 5.93
C GLN A 86 2.66 -1.73 5.31
N ILE A 87 2.17 -2.62 6.14
CA ILE A 87 1.03 -3.48 5.81
C ILE A 87 -0.21 -2.97 6.49
N ALA A 88 -1.29 -2.87 5.74
CA ALA A 88 -2.62 -2.52 6.21
C ALA A 88 -3.55 -3.74 6.12
N ASN A 89 -4.40 -3.94 7.14
CA ASN A 89 -5.39 -5.01 7.20
C ASN A 89 -6.80 -4.44 7.24
N TYR A 90 -7.53 -4.54 6.13
CA TYR A 90 -8.96 -4.23 6.09
C TYR A 90 -9.77 -5.48 6.44
N ASN A 91 -10.62 -5.38 7.44
CA ASN A 91 -11.46 -6.48 7.88
C ASN A 91 -12.77 -5.98 8.50
N LEU A 92 -13.75 -6.87 8.64
CA LEU A 92 -15.07 -6.49 9.16
C LEU A 92 -15.09 -6.17 10.65
N ARG A 93 -14.14 -6.72 11.40
CA ARG A 93 -14.09 -6.59 12.84
C ARG A 93 -13.57 -5.21 13.26
N ASP A 94 -12.48 -4.76 12.65
CA ASP A 94 -11.78 -3.55 13.06
C ASP A 94 -12.10 -2.39 12.11
N LYS A 95 -11.74 -2.49 10.83
CA LYS A 95 -11.96 -1.45 9.84
C LYS A 95 -12.14 -2.05 8.44
N LYS A 96 -13.34 -1.97 7.91
CA LYS A 96 -13.68 -2.50 6.59
C LYS A 96 -13.41 -1.55 5.42
N GLN A 97 -13.29 -0.25 5.68
CA GLN A 97 -13.22 0.79 4.66
C GLN A 97 -12.34 1.94 5.11
N GLY A 98 -11.54 2.49 4.19
CA GLY A 98 -10.75 3.70 4.42
C GLY A 98 -11.59 4.99 4.35
N ALA A 99 -11.13 6.04 5.01
CA ALA A 99 -11.64 7.39 4.83
C ALA A 99 -11.00 8.06 3.59
N TRP A 100 -11.62 9.12 3.08
CA TRP A 100 -11.02 9.96 2.04
C TRP A 100 -9.79 10.67 2.57
N HIS A 101 -8.65 10.52 1.88
CA HIS A 101 -7.39 11.15 2.27
C HIS A 101 -6.46 11.35 1.06
N HIS A 102 -5.46 12.19 1.25
CA HIS A 102 -4.23 12.25 0.45
C HIS A 102 -3.10 11.66 1.28
N ASP A 103 -2.12 11.06 0.62
CA ASP A 103 -0.86 10.65 1.25
C ASP A 103 0.11 11.85 1.28
N ALA A 104 -0.19 12.82 2.14
CA ALA A 104 0.43 14.15 2.13
C ALA A 104 1.94 14.17 2.39
N SER A 105 2.50 13.10 2.95
CA SER A 105 3.94 12.99 3.25
C SER A 105 4.75 12.30 2.15
N ALA A 106 4.13 11.94 1.03
CA ALA A 106 4.75 11.21 -0.07
C ALA A 106 4.54 11.92 -1.42
N ASP A 107 5.37 11.60 -2.40
CA ASP A 107 5.24 12.04 -3.79
C ASP A 107 4.54 10.99 -4.64
N ILE A 108 4.87 9.72 -4.42
CA ILE A 108 4.30 8.56 -5.10
C ILE A 108 3.76 7.58 -4.07
N SER A 109 2.50 7.21 -4.22
CA SER A 109 1.88 6.09 -3.48
C SER A 109 1.87 4.85 -4.34
N MET A 110 2.26 3.73 -3.74
CA MET A 110 2.21 2.42 -4.37
C MET A 110 1.54 1.42 -3.43
N VAL A 111 0.49 0.76 -3.92
CA VAL A 111 -0.31 -0.18 -3.13
C VAL A 111 -0.32 -1.53 -3.81
N VAL A 112 0.06 -2.58 -3.09
CA VAL A 112 0.13 -3.95 -3.60
C VAL A 112 -0.74 -4.88 -2.76
N PRO A 113 -1.77 -5.51 -3.35
CA PRO A 113 -2.53 -6.54 -2.65
C PRO A 113 -1.70 -7.81 -2.47
N LEU A 114 -1.75 -8.39 -1.27
CA LEU A 114 -0.97 -9.58 -0.92
C LEU A 114 -1.78 -10.88 -1.02
N ASN A 115 -3.12 -10.80 -1.01
CA ASN A 115 -3.98 -11.97 -0.90
C ASN A 115 -5.33 -11.80 -1.63
N THR A 116 -5.31 -11.27 -2.83
CA THR A 116 -6.53 -11.18 -3.66
C THR A 116 -7.11 -12.56 -3.92
N GLY A 117 -8.39 -12.72 -3.65
CA GLY A 117 -9.10 -14.01 -3.70
C GLY A 117 -9.50 -14.53 -2.32
N ASP A 118 -8.84 -14.09 -1.24
CA ASP A 118 -9.17 -14.49 0.14
C ASP A 118 -10.23 -13.58 0.78
N TYR A 119 -10.68 -12.56 0.08
CA TYR A 119 -11.68 -11.60 0.54
C TYR A 119 -12.63 -11.20 -0.58
N GLN A 120 -13.76 -10.63 -0.23
CA GLN A 120 -14.74 -10.06 -1.16
C GLN A 120 -14.83 -8.54 -0.98
N GLY A 121 -15.16 -7.82 -2.04
CA GLY A 121 -15.19 -6.36 -2.03
C GLY A 121 -13.78 -5.75 -2.14
N GLY A 122 -13.60 -4.55 -1.62
CA GLY A 122 -12.34 -3.82 -1.69
C GLY A 122 -12.15 -3.05 -2.99
N GLY A 123 -10.90 -2.73 -3.33
CA GLY A 123 -10.54 -1.83 -4.42
C GLY A 123 -10.11 -0.46 -3.88
N THR A 124 -9.84 0.47 -4.79
CA THR A 124 -9.45 1.85 -4.46
C THR A 124 -10.28 2.82 -5.28
N GLU A 125 -10.95 3.74 -4.59
CA GLU A 125 -11.72 4.81 -5.22
C GLU A 125 -10.95 6.12 -5.19
N PHE A 126 -10.88 6.80 -6.33
CA PHE A 126 -10.27 8.11 -6.49
C PHE A 126 -11.35 9.17 -6.68
N LEU A 127 -11.33 10.21 -5.86
CA LEU A 127 -12.35 11.28 -5.88
C LEU A 127 -12.44 11.94 -7.26
N LYS A 128 -13.65 11.91 -7.84
CA LYS A 128 -13.97 12.46 -9.19
C LYS A 128 -13.18 11.81 -10.34
N ARG A 129 -12.47 10.70 -10.12
CA ARG A 129 -11.70 10.01 -11.16
C ARG A 129 -12.24 8.62 -11.47
N GLY A 130 -12.78 7.91 -10.49
CA GLY A 130 -13.33 6.57 -10.63
C GLY A 130 -12.69 5.56 -9.68
N THR A 131 -12.98 4.29 -9.93
CA THR A 131 -12.58 3.17 -9.07
C THR A 131 -11.64 2.23 -9.81
N VAL A 132 -10.66 1.72 -9.09
CA VAL A 132 -9.84 0.57 -9.48
C VAL A 132 -10.30 -0.62 -8.64
N GLU A 133 -10.82 -1.64 -9.31
CA GLU A 133 -11.20 -2.91 -8.68
C GLU A 133 -9.99 -3.61 -8.04
N PRO A 134 -10.20 -4.58 -7.15
CA PRO A 134 -9.09 -5.34 -6.57
C PRO A 134 -8.19 -5.92 -7.66
N LEU A 135 -6.90 -5.54 -7.63
CA LEU A 135 -5.90 -6.04 -8.57
C LEU A 135 -5.51 -7.48 -8.21
N PRO A 136 -4.95 -8.26 -9.16
CA PRO A 136 -4.33 -9.53 -8.84
C PRO A 136 -3.24 -9.38 -7.78
N THR A 137 -3.04 -10.42 -6.96
CA THR A 137 -1.96 -10.48 -5.96
C THR A 137 -0.61 -10.10 -6.58
N GLY A 138 0.13 -9.21 -5.93
CA GLY A 138 1.44 -8.74 -6.37
C GLY A 138 1.43 -7.65 -7.43
N HIS A 139 0.27 -7.27 -7.98
CA HIS A 139 0.16 -6.13 -8.90
C HIS A 139 0.12 -4.81 -8.13
N ALA A 140 1.02 -3.91 -8.46
CA ALA A 140 1.07 -2.59 -7.85
C ALA A 140 0.10 -1.63 -8.52
N LEU A 141 -0.65 -0.88 -7.71
CA LEU A 141 -1.35 0.34 -8.07
C LEU A 141 -0.45 1.51 -7.73
N ILE A 142 -0.09 2.37 -8.70
CA ILE A 142 0.82 3.51 -8.52
C ILE A 142 0.13 4.80 -8.95
N PHE A 143 0.27 5.85 -8.13
CA PHE A 143 -0.34 7.16 -8.39
C PHE A 143 0.38 8.28 -7.63
N PRO A 144 0.26 9.56 -8.08
CA PRO A 144 0.77 10.70 -7.33
C PRO A 144 0.03 10.89 -6.01
N SER A 145 0.77 10.89 -4.90
CA SER A 145 0.23 10.88 -3.54
C SER A 145 -0.59 12.12 -3.19
N PHE A 146 -0.05 13.29 -3.50
CA PHE A 146 -0.60 14.56 -3.04
C PHE A 146 -1.84 15.04 -3.84
N THR A 147 -1.95 14.66 -5.12
CA THR A 147 -3.00 15.16 -6.02
C THR A 147 -4.17 14.19 -6.17
N HIS A 148 -4.04 12.97 -5.69
CA HIS A 148 -5.02 11.89 -5.84
C HIS A 148 -5.70 11.56 -4.52
N MET A 149 -6.72 12.35 -4.15
CA MET A 149 -7.57 12.02 -3.01
C MET A 149 -8.24 10.67 -3.26
N HIS A 150 -8.07 9.74 -2.35
CA HIS A 150 -8.53 8.36 -2.51
C HIS A 150 -8.98 7.72 -1.21
N ARG A 151 -9.57 6.54 -1.32
CA ARG A 151 -9.91 5.67 -0.19
C ARG A 151 -9.91 4.21 -0.60
N GLY A 152 -9.60 3.32 0.34
CA GLY A 152 -9.87 1.90 0.19
C GLY A 152 -11.38 1.64 0.31
N LEU A 153 -11.93 0.88 -0.65
CA LEU A 153 -13.34 0.48 -0.62
C LEU A 153 -13.59 -0.63 0.40
N ALA A 154 -14.85 -0.76 0.79
CA ALA A 154 -15.28 -1.70 1.82
C ALA A 154 -14.98 -3.15 1.45
N VAL A 155 -14.42 -3.90 2.41
CA VAL A 155 -14.37 -5.35 2.40
C VAL A 155 -15.73 -5.89 2.85
N GLU A 156 -16.25 -6.87 2.14
CA GLU A 156 -17.53 -7.52 2.41
C GLU A 156 -17.37 -8.84 3.18
N SER A 157 -16.24 -9.52 2.99
CA SER A 157 -15.85 -10.72 3.74
C SER A 157 -14.34 -10.94 3.68
N GLY A 158 -13.78 -11.66 4.64
CA GLY A 158 -12.36 -11.97 4.73
C GLY A 158 -11.50 -10.82 5.25
N ASN A 159 -10.20 -10.95 5.09
CA ASN A 159 -9.18 -9.96 5.46
C ASN A 159 -8.42 -9.56 4.20
N ARG A 160 -8.36 -8.25 3.92
CA ARG A 160 -7.58 -7.69 2.80
C ARG A 160 -6.28 -7.13 3.31
N TYR A 161 -5.18 -7.76 2.95
CA TYR A 161 -3.84 -7.29 3.27
C TYR A 161 -3.24 -6.53 2.10
N LEU A 162 -2.79 -5.30 2.38
CA LEU A 162 -2.12 -4.43 1.42
C LEU A 162 -0.73 -4.07 1.91
N LEU A 163 0.26 -4.23 1.03
CA LEU A 163 1.58 -3.63 1.20
C LEU A 163 1.53 -2.22 0.60
N VAL A 164 1.77 -1.21 1.43
CA VAL A 164 1.68 0.21 1.05
C VAL A 164 3.06 0.85 1.14
N PHE A 165 3.44 1.56 0.09
CA PHE A 165 4.67 2.34 0.01
C PHE A 165 4.30 3.82 -0.12
N TRP A 166 4.84 4.64 0.75
CA TRP A 166 4.84 6.09 0.66
C TRP A 166 6.23 6.56 0.26
N LEU A 167 6.40 6.88 -1.00
CA LEU A 167 7.70 7.12 -1.63
C LEU A 167 7.95 8.60 -1.79
N LYS A 168 9.17 9.04 -1.45
CA LYS A 168 9.64 10.41 -1.62
C LYS A 168 10.67 10.47 -2.74
N CYS A 169 10.56 11.52 -3.55
CA CYS A 169 11.47 11.77 -4.65
C CYS A 169 12.48 12.86 -4.25
N ASN A 170 13.66 12.82 -4.85
CA ASN A 170 14.63 13.92 -4.75
C ASN A 170 13.99 15.23 -5.21
N GLU A 171 14.18 16.29 -4.44
CA GLU A 171 13.99 17.66 -4.95
C GLU A 171 15.10 17.92 -5.98
N GLU A 172 14.72 18.21 -7.24
CA GLU A 172 15.67 18.73 -8.24
C GLU A 172 16.00 20.20 -7.97
#